data_bb19aac837eb815afd57ab97b0508f84
#
_entry.id   bb19aac837eb815afd57ab97b0508f84
#
_cell.length_a   1.000
_cell.length_b   1.000
_cell.length_c   1.000
_cell.angle_alpha   90.00
_cell.angle_beta   90.00
_cell.angle_gamma   90.00
#
_symmetry.space_group_name_H-M   'P 1'
#
loop_
_entity.id
_entity.type
_entity.pdbx_description
1 polymer ?
#
loop_
_entity_poly.entity_id
_entity_poly.type
_entity_poly.pdbx_seq_one_letter_code
_entity_poly.pdbx_strand_id
1 'polypeptide(L)'
;MAWAATLAFLCAQSMAVMAARPKNLPPPGDPFIDPYNDPYNPLRYIPSNVLTGVSFALYFLTATALALCMRRWGARWMMCLVIGAYTFSIGLALRFGLSKNPHSKGIYIAEYLFVVLSPCAFLAADYILLGHLVRYLNAGQYLFIRPDRVMKIFLASDIVTFAIQACGGGMSTTQDQKTIETGQHIFLAGLAAQMASFALFSALYIVFLVRLYRNAPEIWHHQTPVPWYRNWKALAAALGLSCVGILIRSVYRTVELSEGFRGHLATTESLFYGLDTYPLFVAIVVYVLFWPGRFINEVERVDTRETVNGTPVAEEKA
;
A
#
# COMPACT_ATOMS: atom_id res chain seq x y z
N MET A 1 -14.65 -12.05 -2.48
CA MET A 1 -15.24 -12.06 -1.13
C MET A 1 -14.61 -13.11 -0.20
N ALA A 2 -14.35 -14.33 -0.63
CA ALA A 2 -13.70 -15.35 0.24
C ALA A 2 -12.35 -14.93 0.82
N TRP A 3 -11.53 -14.19 0.09
CA TRP A 3 -10.19 -13.70 0.48
C TRP A 3 -10.21 -12.73 1.68
N ALA A 4 -11.18 -11.81 1.72
CA ALA A 4 -11.34 -10.88 2.82
C ALA A 4 -11.76 -11.62 4.11
N ALA A 5 -12.57 -12.65 3.98
CA ALA A 5 -12.98 -13.48 5.10
C ALA A 5 -11.82 -14.33 5.65
N THR A 6 -10.97 -14.89 4.79
CA THR A 6 -9.79 -15.66 5.21
C THR A 6 -8.74 -14.77 5.90
N LEU A 7 -8.49 -13.58 5.34
CA LEU A 7 -7.62 -12.57 5.96
C LEU A 7 -8.19 -12.08 7.30
N ALA A 8 -9.48 -11.78 7.36
CA ALA A 8 -10.14 -11.38 8.60
C ALA A 8 -10.11 -12.49 9.65
N PHE A 9 -10.25 -13.76 9.26
CA PHE A 9 -10.16 -14.92 10.17
C PHE A 9 -8.75 -15.14 10.69
N LEU A 10 -7.71 -15.07 9.82
CA LEU A 10 -6.30 -15.15 10.24
C LEU A 10 -5.92 -13.97 11.15
N CYS A 11 -6.42 -12.77 10.84
CA CYS A 11 -6.24 -11.60 11.70
C CYS A 11 -6.96 -11.74 13.05
N ALA A 12 -8.16 -12.30 13.08
CA ALA A 12 -8.90 -12.54 14.33
C ALA A 12 -8.23 -13.60 15.20
N GLN A 13 -7.65 -14.63 14.61
CA GLN A 13 -6.89 -15.64 15.37
C GLN A 13 -5.59 -15.05 15.94
N SER A 14 -4.85 -14.25 15.18
CA SER A 14 -3.67 -13.55 15.69
C SER A 14 -4.03 -12.57 16.81
N MET A 15 -5.16 -11.88 16.70
CA MET A 15 -5.69 -11.02 17.77
C MET A 15 -6.01 -11.79 19.06
N ALA A 16 -6.60 -12.97 18.97
CA ALA A 16 -6.94 -13.78 20.15
C ALA A 16 -5.68 -14.27 20.89
N VAL A 17 -4.62 -14.62 20.14
CA VAL A 17 -3.33 -15.04 20.73
C VAL A 17 -2.60 -13.86 21.37
N MET A 18 -2.66 -12.68 20.76
CA MET A 18 -2.05 -11.45 21.29
C MET A 18 -2.69 -10.93 22.59
N ALA A 19 -3.90 -11.36 22.92
CA ALA A 19 -4.60 -10.92 24.15
C ALA A 19 -4.10 -11.61 25.45
N ALA A 20 -3.29 -12.69 25.35
CA ALA A 20 -2.79 -13.40 26.52
C ALA A 20 -1.75 -12.57 27.30
N ARG A 21 -1.99 -12.35 28.61
CA ARG A 21 -1.04 -11.66 29.49
C ARG A 21 0.09 -12.59 29.91
N PRO A 22 1.37 -12.15 29.85
CA PRO A 22 2.48 -12.89 30.47
C PRO A 22 2.28 -12.99 31.99
N LYS A 23 2.45 -14.16 32.56
CA LYS A 23 2.15 -14.43 33.98
C LYS A 23 3.14 -13.85 34.99
N ASN A 24 4.32 -13.36 34.57
CA ASN A 24 5.44 -12.98 35.46
C ASN A 24 5.89 -11.53 35.30
N LEU A 25 5.03 -10.60 34.89
CA LEU A 25 5.37 -9.18 34.83
C LEU A 25 4.98 -8.46 36.13
N PRO A 26 5.76 -7.44 36.57
CA PRO A 26 5.39 -6.61 37.72
C PRO A 26 4.03 -5.94 37.46
N PRO A 27 3.34 -5.50 38.53
CA PRO A 27 2.07 -4.78 38.38
C PRO A 27 2.28 -3.54 37.48
N PRO A 28 1.31 -3.18 36.61
CA PRO A 28 1.43 -2.02 35.72
C PRO A 28 1.58 -0.75 36.53
N GLY A 29 2.66 -0.01 36.30
CA GLY A 29 2.87 1.33 36.83
C GLY A 29 2.15 2.39 36.00
N ASP A 30 2.42 3.67 36.28
CA ASP A 30 1.91 4.78 35.47
C ASP A 30 2.65 4.82 34.12
N PRO A 31 1.94 4.64 32.97
CA PRO A 31 2.57 4.57 31.65
C PRO A 31 3.19 5.90 31.19
N PHE A 32 2.89 7.01 31.87
CA PHE A 32 3.36 8.35 31.49
C PHE A 32 4.68 8.75 32.17
N ILE A 33 5.11 8.03 33.24
CA ILE A 33 6.35 8.34 33.98
C ILE A 33 7.58 7.87 33.20
N ASP A 34 7.59 6.62 32.72
CA ASP A 34 8.70 6.05 31.95
C ASP A 34 8.15 5.13 30.83
N PRO A 35 7.69 5.71 29.73
CA PRO A 35 7.08 4.93 28.65
C PRO A 35 8.09 4.01 27.92
N TYR A 36 9.39 4.31 27.98
CA TYR A 36 10.43 3.52 27.29
C TYR A 36 10.71 2.20 28.00
N ASN A 37 10.79 2.21 29.33
CA ASN A 37 11.07 1.00 30.12
C ASN A 37 9.80 0.25 30.53
N ASP A 38 8.62 0.79 30.25
CA ASP A 38 7.35 0.15 30.58
C ASP A 38 7.12 -1.13 29.72
N PRO A 39 7.08 -2.34 30.36
CA PRO A 39 6.89 -3.58 29.65
C PRO A 39 5.48 -3.74 29.04
N TYR A 40 4.51 -2.93 29.47
CA TYR A 40 3.12 -2.96 29.00
C TYR A 40 2.87 -2.00 27.84
N ASN A 41 3.78 -1.07 27.55
CA ASN A 41 3.69 -0.16 26.43
C ASN A 41 4.39 -0.75 25.18
N PRO A 42 3.66 -1.26 24.19
CA PRO A 42 4.26 -1.89 23.01
C PRO A 42 5.03 -0.91 22.11
N LEU A 43 4.65 0.38 22.09
CA LEU A 43 5.33 1.42 21.30
C LEU A 43 6.58 1.97 21.97
N ARG A 44 6.74 1.81 23.30
CA ARG A 44 7.85 2.39 24.08
C ARG A 44 7.92 3.92 24.08
N TYR A 45 6.95 4.60 23.50
CA TYR A 45 6.73 6.04 23.54
C TYR A 45 5.24 6.34 23.59
N ILE A 46 4.88 7.59 23.88
CA ILE A 46 3.50 8.06 23.85
C ILE A 46 3.30 8.81 22.53
N PRO A 47 2.34 8.37 21.67
CA PRO A 47 2.09 9.04 20.39
C PRO A 47 1.72 10.52 20.57
N SER A 48 2.36 11.40 19.82
CA SER A 48 2.04 12.81 19.78
C SER A 48 0.69 13.04 19.10
N ASN A 49 -0.24 13.66 19.80
CA ASN A 49 -1.56 13.99 19.27
C ASN A 49 -1.49 14.95 18.08
N VAL A 50 -0.49 15.84 18.05
CA VAL A 50 -0.31 16.82 16.97
C VAL A 50 0.13 16.12 15.68
N LEU A 51 1.19 15.32 15.74
CA LEU A 51 1.69 14.56 14.56
C LEU A 51 0.64 13.58 14.05
N THR A 52 -0.02 12.86 14.96
CA THR A 52 -1.13 11.97 14.64
C THR A 52 -2.27 12.72 13.96
N GLY A 53 -2.66 13.90 14.49
CA GLY A 53 -3.76 14.71 13.95
C GLY A 53 -3.48 15.24 12.56
N VAL A 54 -2.27 15.77 12.33
CA VAL A 54 -1.85 16.26 11.02
C VAL A 54 -1.82 15.12 10.00
N SER A 55 -1.20 13.99 10.35
CA SER A 55 -1.11 12.84 9.46
C SER A 55 -2.49 12.25 9.15
N PHE A 56 -3.35 12.09 10.15
CA PHE A 56 -4.73 11.65 9.96
C PHE A 56 -5.49 12.57 9.00
N ALA A 57 -5.42 13.89 9.21
CA ALA A 57 -6.09 14.86 8.35
C ALA A 57 -5.59 14.79 6.90
N LEU A 58 -4.28 14.70 6.69
CA LEU A 58 -3.69 14.59 5.36
C LEU A 58 -4.16 13.32 4.63
N TYR A 59 -4.12 12.17 5.28
CA TYR A 59 -4.57 10.91 4.67
C TYR A 59 -6.08 10.87 4.44
N PHE A 60 -6.88 11.35 5.38
CA PHE A 60 -8.33 11.39 5.24
C PHE A 60 -8.78 12.33 4.12
N LEU A 61 -8.18 13.52 4.01
CA LEU A 61 -8.45 14.46 2.92
C LEU A 61 -8.02 13.88 1.57
N THR A 62 -6.85 13.22 1.52
CA THR A 62 -6.38 12.55 0.31
C THR A 62 -7.31 11.40 -0.10
N ALA A 63 -7.73 10.56 0.84
CA ALA A 63 -8.69 9.48 0.59
C ALA A 63 -10.02 10.02 0.02
N THR A 64 -10.51 11.12 0.60
CA THR A 64 -11.73 11.80 0.14
C THR A 64 -11.55 12.39 -1.26
N ALA A 65 -10.41 13.04 -1.52
CA ALA A 65 -10.07 13.57 -2.85
C ALA A 65 -10.00 12.45 -3.90
N LEU A 66 -9.35 11.33 -3.58
CA LEU A 66 -9.30 10.14 -4.46
C LEU A 66 -10.70 9.56 -4.72
N ALA A 67 -11.55 9.49 -3.69
CA ALA A 67 -12.94 9.03 -3.84
C ALA A 67 -13.75 9.97 -4.75
N LEU A 68 -13.57 11.29 -4.62
CA LEU A 68 -14.17 12.28 -5.50
C LEU A 68 -13.65 12.17 -6.94
N CYS A 69 -12.33 11.97 -7.11
CA CYS A 69 -11.72 11.71 -8.42
C CYS A 69 -12.34 10.46 -9.07
N MET A 70 -12.49 9.38 -8.31
CA MET A 70 -13.11 8.14 -8.79
C MET A 70 -14.58 8.35 -9.21
N ARG A 71 -15.35 9.12 -8.44
CA ARG A 71 -16.74 9.43 -8.79
C ARG A 71 -16.84 10.31 -10.03
N ARG A 72 -15.95 11.31 -10.19
CA ARG A 72 -16.01 12.30 -11.26
C ARG A 72 -15.45 11.77 -12.60
N TRP A 73 -14.34 11.02 -12.56
CA TRP A 73 -13.61 10.59 -13.76
C TRP A 73 -13.61 9.08 -13.98
N GLY A 74 -14.31 8.32 -13.15
CA GLY A 74 -14.37 6.86 -13.27
C GLY A 74 -13.11 6.16 -12.76
N ALA A 75 -12.63 5.14 -13.47
CA ALA A 75 -11.53 4.25 -13.07
C ALA A 75 -11.82 3.48 -11.77
N ARG A 76 -12.98 2.81 -11.71
CA ARG A 76 -13.39 2.01 -10.53
C ARG A 76 -12.39 0.91 -10.14
N TRP A 77 -11.55 0.50 -11.08
CA TRP A 77 -10.48 -0.46 -10.83
C TRP A 77 -9.39 0.08 -9.86
N MET A 78 -9.30 1.42 -9.64
CA MET A 78 -8.46 2.05 -8.61
C MET A 78 -9.12 2.09 -7.21
N MET A 79 -10.24 1.42 -6.99
CA MET A 79 -10.96 1.43 -5.71
C MET A 79 -10.10 0.90 -4.56
N CYS A 80 -9.18 -0.02 -4.83
CA CYS A 80 -8.22 -0.51 -3.82
C CYS A 80 -7.36 0.61 -3.23
N LEU A 81 -6.92 1.60 -4.03
CA LEU A 81 -6.19 2.77 -3.56
C LEU A 81 -7.02 3.60 -2.56
N VAL A 82 -8.27 3.83 -2.89
CA VAL A 82 -9.21 4.61 -2.05
C VAL A 82 -9.46 3.89 -0.72
N ILE A 83 -9.74 2.58 -0.78
CA ILE A 83 -9.95 1.75 0.42
C ILE A 83 -8.69 1.75 1.28
N GLY A 84 -7.51 1.55 0.69
CA GLY A 84 -6.24 1.57 1.40
C GLY A 84 -5.98 2.91 2.11
N ALA A 85 -6.28 4.04 1.46
CA ALA A 85 -6.10 5.37 2.05
C ALA A 85 -7.02 5.61 3.26
N TYR A 86 -8.29 5.20 3.19
CA TYR A 86 -9.19 5.24 4.36
C TYR A 86 -8.76 4.28 5.45
N THR A 87 -8.32 3.07 5.11
CA THR A 87 -7.83 2.07 6.06
C THR A 87 -6.61 2.59 6.82
N PHE A 88 -5.67 3.23 6.12
CA PHE A 88 -4.52 3.86 6.77
C PHE A 88 -4.94 5.03 7.69
N SER A 89 -5.90 5.85 7.27
CA SER A 89 -6.46 6.91 8.10
C SER A 89 -7.07 6.36 9.40
N ILE A 90 -7.79 5.24 9.33
CA ILE A 90 -8.35 4.57 10.52
C ILE A 90 -7.22 4.09 11.44
N GLY A 91 -6.15 3.51 10.88
CA GLY A 91 -4.95 3.14 11.65
C GLY A 91 -4.36 4.32 12.41
N LEU A 92 -4.20 5.47 11.75
CA LEU A 92 -3.74 6.71 12.40
C LEU A 92 -4.73 7.21 13.46
N ALA A 93 -6.04 7.10 13.25
CA ALA A 93 -7.04 7.48 14.25
C ALA A 93 -6.93 6.64 15.53
N LEU A 94 -6.59 5.36 15.44
CA LEU A 94 -6.39 4.48 16.59
C LEU A 94 -5.20 4.92 17.46
N ARG A 95 -4.22 5.63 16.92
CA ARG A 95 -3.09 6.19 17.70
C ARG A 95 -3.55 7.20 18.74
N PHE A 96 -4.67 7.94 18.52
CA PHE A 96 -5.27 8.76 19.56
C PHE A 96 -5.78 7.93 20.76
N GLY A 97 -6.25 6.71 20.49
CA GLY A 97 -6.61 5.76 21.54
C GLY A 97 -5.39 5.31 22.35
N LEU A 98 -4.25 5.05 21.67
CA LEU A 98 -2.99 4.67 22.31
C LEU A 98 -2.36 5.81 23.11
N SER A 99 -2.49 7.08 22.68
CA SER A 99 -2.00 8.22 23.45
C SER A 99 -2.72 8.39 24.79
N LYS A 100 -4.00 7.94 24.89
CA LYS A 100 -4.79 7.98 26.14
C LYS A 100 -4.62 6.71 26.98
N ASN A 101 -4.50 5.55 26.33
CA ASN A 101 -4.40 4.24 26.96
C ASN A 101 -3.22 3.45 26.38
N PRO A 102 -1.96 3.77 26.75
CA PRO A 102 -0.76 3.13 26.20
C PRO A 102 -0.67 1.62 26.46
N HIS A 103 -1.31 1.12 27.53
CA HIS A 103 -1.34 -0.30 27.87
C HIS A 103 -2.38 -1.13 27.11
N SER A 104 -3.18 -0.50 26.21
CA SER A 104 -4.22 -1.20 25.47
C SER A 104 -3.64 -2.00 24.30
N LYS A 105 -3.35 -3.28 24.54
CA LYS A 105 -2.88 -4.20 23.48
C LYS A 105 -3.85 -4.32 22.32
N GLY A 106 -5.16 -4.30 22.56
CA GLY A 106 -6.17 -4.40 21.50
C GLY A 106 -6.14 -3.23 20.53
N ILE A 107 -6.00 -1.99 21.03
CA ILE A 107 -5.88 -0.79 20.18
C ILE A 107 -4.57 -0.85 19.40
N TYR A 108 -3.45 -1.25 20.02
CA TYR A 108 -2.16 -1.39 19.35
C TYR A 108 -2.21 -2.40 18.20
N ILE A 109 -2.82 -3.57 18.43
CA ILE A 109 -2.95 -4.61 17.40
C ILE A 109 -3.81 -4.12 16.24
N ALA A 110 -4.93 -3.45 16.54
CA ALA A 110 -5.79 -2.89 15.52
C ALA A 110 -5.07 -1.80 14.71
N GLU A 111 -4.39 -0.87 15.37
CA GLU A 111 -3.59 0.17 14.72
C GLU A 111 -2.54 -0.44 13.80
N TYR A 112 -1.74 -1.36 14.33
CA TYR A 112 -0.67 -2.04 13.60
C TYR A 112 -1.21 -2.77 12.36
N LEU A 113 -2.33 -3.49 12.52
CA LEU A 113 -2.98 -4.22 11.43
C LEU A 113 -3.42 -3.27 10.30
N PHE A 114 -4.11 -2.17 10.64
CA PHE A 114 -4.57 -1.20 9.65
C PHE A 114 -3.40 -0.51 8.93
N VAL A 115 -2.35 -0.16 9.66
CA VAL A 115 -1.15 0.47 9.11
C VAL A 115 -0.37 -0.49 8.20
N VAL A 116 -0.27 -1.78 8.54
CA VAL A 116 0.45 -2.80 7.74
C VAL A 116 -0.37 -3.26 6.53
N LEU A 117 -1.69 -3.37 6.66
CA LEU A 117 -2.55 -3.86 5.58
C LEU A 117 -2.76 -2.83 4.45
N SER A 118 -2.80 -1.54 4.78
CA SER A 118 -3.09 -0.48 3.80
C SER A 118 -2.12 -0.43 2.63
N PRO A 119 -0.79 -0.57 2.78
CA PRO A 119 0.14 -0.59 1.67
C PRO A 119 -0.09 -1.73 0.67
N CYS A 120 -0.60 -2.87 1.12
CA CYS A 120 -0.95 -3.96 0.19
C CYS A 120 -2.00 -3.51 -0.83
N ALA A 121 -2.94 -2.65 -0.41
CA ALA A 121 -3.93 -2.06 -1.31
C ALA A 121 -3.30 -1.04 -2.27
N PHE A 122 -2.26 -0.31 -1.85
CA PHE A 122 -1.53 0.62 -2.72
C PHE A 122 -0.68 -0.12 -3.75
N LEU A 123 0.01 -1.19 -3.33
CA LEU A 123 0.73 -2.11 -4.24
C LEU A 123 -0.21 -2.67 -5.32
N ALA A 124 -1.38 -3.17 -4.91
CA ALA A 124 -2.38 -3.68 -5.84
C ALA A 124 -2.83 -2.62 -6.85
N ALA A 125 -2.99 -1.35 -6.43
CA ALA A 125 -3.33 -0.24 -7.31
C ALA A 125 -2.24 0.02 -8.36
N ASP A 126 -0.96 -0.01 -7.96
CA ASP A 126 0.17 0.19 -8.86
C ASP A 126 0.30 -0.95 -9.89
N TYR A 127 0.06 -2.21 -9.47
CA TYR A 127 0.04 -3.35 -10.39
C TYR A 127 -1.08 -3.25 -11.43
N ILE A 128 -2.28 -2.88 -10.99
CA ILE A 128 -3.43 -2.69 -11.87
C ILE A 128 -3.18 -1.52 -12.82
N LEU A 129 -2.62 -0.42 -12.31
CA LEU A 129 -2.33 0.76 -13.11
C LEU A 129 -1.31 0.45 -14.22
N LEU A 130 -0.23 -0.26 -13.92
CA LEU A 130 0.73 -0.69 -14.94
C LEU A 130 0.06 -1.51 -16.03
N GLY A 131 -0.79 -2.48 -15.65
CA GLY A 131 -1.53 -3.29 -16.60
C GLY A 131 -2.42 -2.47 -17.55
N HIS A 132 -3.12 -1.45 -17.01
CA HIS A 132 -3.95 -0.55 -17.81
C HIS A 132 -3.11 0.39 -18.69
N LEU A 133 -2.00 0.92 -18.16
CA LEU A 133 -1.09 1.78 -18.90
C LEU A 133 -0.49 1.06 -20.12
N VAL A 134 -0.04 -0.19 -19.94
CA VAL A 134 0.53 -1.01 -21.02
C VAL A 134 -0.50 -1.30 -22.12
N ARG A 135 -1.74 -1.60 -21.73
CA ARG A 135 -2.84 -1.80 -22.70
C ARG A 135 -3.20 -0.51 -23.43
N TYR A 136 -3.30 0.60 -22.71
CA TYR A 136 -3.57 1.93 -23.29
C TYR A 136 -2.57 2.31 -24.36
N LEU A 137 -1.28 2.01 -24.15
CA LEU A 137 -0.21 2.29 -25.10
C LEU A 137 -0.08 1.22 -26.21
N ASN A 138 -0.88 0.15 -26.17
CA ASN A 138 -0.74 -1.03 -27.02
C ASN A 138 0.70 -1.57 -27.05
N ALA A 139 1.41 -1.44 -25.92
CA ALA A 139 2.84 -1.67 -25.76
C ALA A 139 3.16 -3.01 -25.07
N GLY A 140 2.23 -3.98 -25.10
CA GLY A 140 2.37 -5.28 -24.43
C GLY A 140 3.60 -6.08 -24.85
N GLN A 141 4.10 -5.87 -26.06
CA GLN A 141 5.31 -6.53 -26.59
C GLN A 141 6.62 -6.10 -25.90
N TYR A 142 6.64 -4.93 -25.26
CA TYR A 142 7.82 -4.41 -24.55
C TYR A 142 7.88 -4.84 -23.08
N LEU A 143 6.82 -5.45 -22.56
CA LEU A 143 6.78 -6.02 -21.22
C LEU A 143 7.24 -7.49 -21.26
N PHE A 144 8.07 -7.92 -20.30
CA PHE A 144 8.54 -9.32 -20.24
C PHE A 144 7.43 -10.31 -19.94
N ILE A 145 6.43 -9.89 -19.18
CA ILE A 145 5.30 -10.71 -18.72
C ILE A 145 4.02 -10.07 -19.26
N ARG A 146 3.08 -10.88 -19.72
CA ARG A 146 1.77 -10.37 -20.18
C ARG A 146 1.11 -9.50 -19.10
N PRO A 147 0.55 -8.31 -19.46
CA PRO A 147 0.00 -7.37 -18.49
C PRO A 147 -0.99 -8.02 -17.51
N ASP A 148 -1.82 -8.96 -18.00
CA ASP A 148 -2.82 -9.68 -17.19
C ASP A 148 -2.20 -10.62 -16.15
N ARG A 149 -0.99 -11.10 -16.39
CA ARG A 149 -0.27 -11.99 -15.46
C ARG A 149 0.54 -11.22 -14.43
N VAL A 150 1.08 -10.04 -14.79
CA VAL A 150 1.85 -9.19 -13.85
C VAL A 150 1.03 -8.95 -12.59
N MET A 151 -0.18 -8.39 -12.71
CA MET A 151 -1.05 -8.13 -11.58
C MET A 151 -1.31 -9.40 -10.73
N LYS A 152 -1.61 -10.53 -11.39
CA LYS A 152 -1.94 -11.77 -10.68
C LYS A 152 -0.74 -12.34 -9.91
N ILE A 153 0.46 -12.32 -10.52
CA ILE A 153 1.68 -12.86 -9.93
C ILE A 153 2.09 -12.05 -8.71
N PHE A 154 2.20 -10.73 -8.85
CA PHE A 154 2.64 -9.86 -7.76
C PHE A 154 1.60 -9.78 -6.64
N LEU A 155 0.31 -9.70 -6.96
CA LEU A 155 -0.75 -9.75 -5.94
C LEU A 155 -0.77 -11.09 -5.19
N ALA A 156 -0.58 -12.21 -5.88
CA ALA A 156 -0.49 -13.53 -5.22
C ALA A 156 0.75 -13.62 -4.32
N SER A 157 1.90 -13.10 -4.78
CA SER A 157 3.12 -13.00 -3.98
C SER A 157 2.89 -12.20 -2.70
N ASP A 158 2.25 -11.02 -2.80
CA ASP A 158 1.97 -10.18 -1.64
C ASP A 158 1.00 -10.84 -0.64
N ILE A 159 0.02 -11.59 -1.13
CA ILE A 159 -0.89 -12.35 -0.26
C ILE A 159 -0.13 -13.45 0.50
N VAL A 160 0.76 -14.17 -0.18
CA VAL A 160 1.57 -15.23 0.45
C VAL A 160 2.51 -14.64 1.49
N THR A 161 3.23 -13.57 1.15
CA THR A 161 4.15 -12.90 2.09
C THR A 161 3.42 -12.29 3.28
N PHE A 162 2.22 -11.75 3.07
CA PHE A 162 1.36 -11.27 4.15
C PHE A 162 0.90 -12.41 5.08
N ALA A 163 0.55 -13.57 4.53
CA ALA A 163 0.21 -14.75 5.34
C ALA A 163 1.39 -15.20 6.19
N ILE A 164 2.61 -15.20 5.64
CA ILE A 164 3.85 -15.50 6.40
C ILE A 164 4.05 -14.47 7.52
N GLN A 165 3.87 -13.18 7.25
CA GLN A 165 3.95 -12.12 8.25
C GLN A 165 2.90 -12.30 9.35
N ALA A 166 1.66 -12.63 9.00
CA ALA A 166 0.60 -12.87 9.98
C ALA A 166 0.91 -14.08 10.90
N CYS A 167 1.45 -15.17 10.35
CA CYS A 167 1.91 -16.31 11.14
C CYS A 167 3.06 -15.93 12.08
N GLY A 168 4.08 -15.23 11.57
CA GLY A 168 5.23 -14.76 12.36
C GLY A 168 4.81 -13.80 13.48
N GLY A 169 3.95 -12.83 13.17
CA GLY A 169 3.38 -11.91 14.14
C GLY A 169 2.57 -12.60 15.23
N GLY A 170 1.74 -13.60 14.86
CA GLY A 170 1.00 -14.42 15.82
C GLY A 170 1.93 -15.19 16.78
N MET A 171 2.99 -15.81 16.26
CA MET A 171 3.98 -16.53 17.08
C MET A 171 4.75 -15.60 18.02
N SER A 172 5.03 -14.37 17.61
CA SER A 172 5.74 -13.38 18.44
C SER A 172 4.97 -12.94 19.69
N THR A 173 3.71 -13.32 19.83
CA THR A 173 2.87 -12.94 20.97
C THR A 173 2.74 -14.04 22.03
N THR A 174 3.36 -15.20 21.81
CA THR A 174 3.40 -16.33 22.73
C THR A 174 4.24 -16.00 23.97
N GLN A 175 4.18 -16.82 25.02
CA GLN A 175 4.94 -16.59 26.26
C GLN A 175 6.34 -17.25 26.25
N ASP A 176 6.59 -18.13 25.30
CA ASP A 176 7.87 -18.84 25.17
C ASP A 176 8.87 -17.99 24.36
N GLN A 177 10.00 -17.67 24.96
CA GLN A 177 11.03 -16.81 24.37
C GLN A 177 11.54 -17.34 23.03
N LYS A 178 11.74 -18.64 22.88
CA LYS A 178 12.19 -19.24 21.62
C LYS A 178 11.14 -19.09 20.50
N THR A 179 9.88 -19.23 20.86
CA THR A 179 8.76 -19.06 19.92
C THR A 179 8.61 -17.58 19.49
N ILE A 180 8.86 -16.62 20.39
CA ILE A 180 8.87 -15.19 20.09
C ILE A 180 9.97 -14.89 19.06
N GLU A 181 11.21 -15.33 19.30
CA GLU A 181 12.33 -15.10 18.39
C GLU A 181 12.10 -15.75 17.02
N THR A 182 11.61 -16.97 16.99
CA THR A 182 11.25 -17.65 15.75
C THR A 182 10.16 -16.89 15.00
N GLY A 183 9.13 -16.40 15.69
CA GLY A 183 8.05 -15.59 15.13
C GLY A 183 8.56 -14.29 14.50
N GLN A 184 9.48 -13.60 15.17
CA GLN A 184 10.12 -12.39 14.65
C GLN A 184 10.92 -12.66 13.36
N HIS A 185 11.70 -13.74 13.31
CA HIS A 185 12.43 -14.12 12.10
C HIS A 185 11.50 -14.47 10.93
N ILE A 186 10.39 -15.19 11.19
CA ILE A 186 9.39 -15.50 10.17
C ILE A 186 8.72 -14.21 9.66
N PHE A 187 8.36 -13.30 10.56
CA PHE A 187 7.78 -12.02 10.19
C PHE A 187 8.75 -11.19 9.33
N LEU A 188 10.01 -11.09 9.75
CA LEU A 188 11.06 -10.39 9.01
C LEU A 188 11.30 -11.00 7.62
N ALA A 189 11.33 -12.34 7.53
CA ALA A 189 11.48 -13.04 6.25
C ALA A 189 10.30 -12.73 5.31
N GLY A 190 9.07 -12.71 5.81
CA GLY A 190 7.89 -12.32 5.04
C GLY A 190 7.95 -10.89 4.53
N LEU A 191 8.40 -9.96 5.37
CA LEU A 191 8.55 -8.55 5.02
C LEU A 191 9.66 -8.32 3.99
N ALA A 192 10.80 -8.98 4.16
CA ALA A 192 11.91 -8.93 3.20
C ALA A 192 11.50 -9.52 1.84
N ALA A 193 10.76 -10.63 1.83
CA ALA A 193 10.25 -11.24 0.61
C ALA A 193 9.24 -10.30 -0.11
N GLN A 194 8.37 -9.61 0.62
CA GLN A 194 7.46 -8.63 0.05
C GLN A 194 8.21 -7.43 -0.54
N MET A 195 9.22 -6.92 0.17
CA MET A 195 10.08 -5.85 -0.34
C MET A 195 10.80 -6.28 -1.62
N ALA A 196 11.36 -7.49 -1.67
CA ALA A 196 12.04 -8.03 -2.87
C ALA A 196 11.06 -8.19 -4.04
N SER A 197 9.85 -8.69 -3.80
CA SER A 197 8.79 -8.80 -4.81
C SER A 197 8.45 -7.44 -5.41
N PHE A 198 8.27 -6.42 -4.57
CA PHE A 198 7.95 -5.08 -5.05
C PHE A 198 9.14 -4.39 -5.73
N ALA A 199 10.37 -4.63 -5.28
CA ALA A 199 11.57 -4.15 -5.97
C ALA A 199 11.68 -4.77 -7.38
N LEU A 200 11.36 -6.07 -7.52
CA LEU A 200 11.29 -6.73 -8.81
C LEU A 200 10.21 -6.13 -9.72
N PHE A 201 9.02 -5.84 -9.19
CA PHE A 201 7.97 -5.13 -9.94
C PHE A 201 8.45 -3.76 -10.41
N SER A 202 9.08 -2.98 -9.53
CA SER A 202 9.62 -1.65 -9.85
C SER A 202 10.71 -1.73 -10.93
N ALA A 203 11.56 -2.75 -10.87
CA ALA A 203 12.56 -3.01 -11.90
C ALA A 203 11.92 -3.37 -13.26
N LEU A 204 10.89 -4.23 -13.26
CA LEU A 204 10.13 -4.55 -14.47
C LEU A 204 9.47 -3.31 -15.08
N TYR A 205 8.94 -2.42 -14.25
CA TYR A 205 8.38 -1.16 -14.67
C TYR A 205 9.43 -0.25 -15.34
N ILE A 206 10.61 -0.10 -14.71
CA ILE A 206 11.72 0.69 -15.29
C ILE A 206 12.19 0.09 -16.62
N VAL A 207 12.36 -1.22 -16.68
CA VAL A 207 12.75 -1.92 -17.92
C VAL A 207 11.71 -1.72 -19.01
N PHE A 208 10.42 -1.77 -18.69
CA PHE A 208 9.34 -1.45 -19.62
C PHE A 208 9.49 -0.04 -20.19
N LEU A 209 9.69 0.97 -19.36
CA LEU A 209 9.88 2.36 -19.80
C LEU A 209 11.11 2.54 -20.68
N VAL A 210 12.24 1.92 -20.33
CA VAL A 210 13.48 1.97 -21.12
C VAL A 210 13.30 1.30 -22.47
N ARG A 211 12.64 0.13 -22.52
CA ARG A 211 12.35 -0.54 -23.79
C ARG A 211 11.39 0.27 -24.66
N LEU A 212 10.37 0.86 -24.07
CA LEU A 212 9.43 1.71 -24.79
C LEU A 212 10.14 2.93 -25.37
N TYR A 213 11.05 3.55 -24.61
CA TYR A 213 11.85 4.68 -25.09
C TYR A 213 12.77 4.31 -26.25
N ARG A 214 13.43 3.14 -26.18
CA ARG A 214 14.41 2.71 -27.20
C ARG A 214 13.77 2.16 -28.47
N ASN A 215 12.70 1.39 -28.33
CA ASN A 215 12.16 0.59 -29.42
C ASN A 215 10.86 1.17 -30.03
N ALA A 216 10.24 2.14 -29.39
CA ALA A 216 9.02 2.80 -29.86
C ALA A 216 9.10 4.33 -29.73
N PRO A 217 10.08 4.97 -30.43
CA PRO A 217 10.24 6.43 -30.36
C PRO A 217 8.98 7.15 -30.84
N GLU A 218 8.20 6.56 -31.74
CA GLU A 218 6.92 7.09 -32.21
C GLU A 218 5.92 7.31 -31.08
N ILE A 219 5.73 6.31 -30.19
CA ILE A 219 4.85 6.41 -29.01
C ILE A 219 5.41 7.46 -28.04
N TRP A 220 6.75 7.49 -27.89
CA TRP A 220 7.41 8.38 -26.94
C TRP A 220 7.40 9.85 -27.43
N HIS A 221 7.66 10.10 -28.71
CA HIS A 221 7.76 11.43 -29.29
C HIS A 221 6.45 11.93 -29.90
N HIS A 222 5.40 11.12 -29.90
CA HIS A 222 4.11 11.56 -30.42
C HIS A 222 3.64 12.80 -29.65
N GLN A 223 3.67 13.93 -30.34
CA GLN A 223 3.21 15.21 -29.83
C GLN A 223 1.68 15.20 -29.89
N THR A 224 1.03 14.71 -28.85
CA THR A 224 -0.40 14.99 -28.68
C THR A 224 -0.56 16.47 -28.36
N PRO A 225 -1.53 17.17 -28.96
CA PRO A 225 -1.81 18.59 -28.68
C PRO A 225 -2.42 18.80 -27.28
N VAL A 226 -2.05 17.96 -26.33
CA VAL A 226 -2.57 17.93 -24.96
C VAL A 226 -1.50 18.47 -24.01
N PRO A 227 -1.85 19.28 -23.01
CA PRO A 227 -0.91 19.77 -22.02
C PRO A 227 -0.13 18.61 -21.35
N TRP A 228 1.13 18.84 -20.96
CA TRP A 228 2.03 17.82 -20.40
C TRP A 228 1.41 17.05 -19.22
N TYR A 229 0.59 17.72 -18.40
CA TYR A 229 -0.09 17.11 -17.24
C TYR A 229 -1.29 16.21 -17.62
N ARG A 230 -1.69 16.19 -18.90
CA ARG A 230 -2.70 15.29 -19.48
C ARG A 230 -2.07 14.21 -20.37
N ASN A 231 -0.76 14.12 -20.41
CA ASN A 231 -0.05 13.12 -21.19
C ASN A 231 0.15 11.84 -20.35
N TRP A 232 0.09 10.68 -20.97
CA TRP A 232 0.39 9.38 -20.34
C TRP A 232 1.75 9.35 -19.62
N LYS A 233 2.73 10.15 -20.05
CA LYS A 233 4.04 10.30 -19.39
C LYS A 233 3.93 10.84 -17.96
N ALA A 234 2.99 11.75 -17.71
CA ALA A 234 2.74 12.26 -16.36
C ALA A 234 2.14 11.16 -15.45
N LEU A 235 1.27 10.31 -16.01
CA LEU A 235 0.74 9.15 -15.27
C LEU A 235 1.83 8.11 -15.01
N ALA A 236 2.72 7.86 -15.98
CA ALA A 236 3.89 7.02 -15.79
C ALA A 236 4.82 7.58 -14.71
N ALA A 237 5.11 8.89 -14.73
CA ALA A 237 5.92 9.53 -13.69
C ALA A 237 5.25 9.42 -12.31
N ALA A 238 3.93 9.54 -12.22
CA ALA A 238 3.17 9.35 -10.99
C ALA A 238 3.32 7.91 -10.43
N LEU A 239 3.22 6.89 -11.30
CA LEU A 239 3.48 5.50 -10.92
C LEU A 239 4.93 5.31 -10.44
N GLY A 240 5.92 5.91 -11.11
CA GLY A 240 7.31 5.86 -10.69
C GLY A 240 7.53 6.48 -9.31
N LEU A 241 6.92 7.63 -9.04
CA LEU A 241 7.00 8.28 -7.73
C LEU A 241 6.31 7.45 -6.64
N SER A 242 5.17 6.81 -6.96
CA SER A 242 4.51 5.86 -6.05
C SER A 242 5.44 4.69 -5.72
N CYS A 243 6.07 4.07 -6.71
CA CYS A 243 7.03 2.98 -6.50
C CYS A 243 8.17 3.40 -5.56
N VAL A 244 8.74 4.60 -5.76
CA VAL A 244 9.83 5.12 -4.89
C VAL A 244 9.34 5.29 -3.45
N GLY A 245 8.18 5.91 -3.25
CA GLY A 245 7.63 6.13 -1.90
C GLY A 245 7.36 4.83 -1.16
N ILE A 246 6.78 3.84 -1.84
CA ILE A 246 6.51 2.52 -1.26
C ILE A 246 7.80 1.74 -0.98
N LEU A 247 8.83 1.84 -1.85
CA LEU A 247 10.13 1.21 -1.61
C LEU A 247 10.85 1.80 -0.38
N ILE A 248 10.87 3.13 -0.22
CA ILE A 248 11.44 3.79 0.96
C ILE A 248 10.79 3.24 2.23
N ARG A 249 9.45 3.19 2.27
CA ARG A 249 8.72 2.60 3.38
C ARG A 249 9.10 1.13 3.61
N SER A 250 9.15 0.32 2.54
CA SER A 250 9.42 -1.12 2.66
C SER A 250 10.82 -1.38 3.23
N VAL A 251 11.81 -0.60 2.81
CA VAL A 251 13.18 -0.64 3.39
C VAL A 251 13.13 -0.25 4.86
N TYR A 252 12.50 0.87 5.21
CA TYR A 252 12.38 1.33 6.59
C TYR A 252 11.77 0.24 7.48
N ARG A 253 10.64 -0.37 7.08
CA ARG A 253 9.97 -1.42 7.86
C ARG A 253 10.83 -2.68 8.01
N THR A 254 11.58 -3.06 6.98
CA THR A 254 12.48 -4.22 7.05
C THR A 254 13.63 -3.96 8.02
N VAL A 255 14.23 -2.76 7.99
CA VAL A 255 15.31 -2.39 8.91
C VAL A 255 14.79 -2.22 10.34
N GLU A 256 13.65 -1.53 10.54
CA GLU A 256 12.98 -1.37 11.83
C GLU A 256 12.79 -2.72 12.54
N LEU A 257 12.27 -3.71 11.81
CA LEU A 257 12.03 -5.03 12.39
C LEU A 257 13.33 -5.83 12.59
N SER A 258 14.37 -5.60 11.77
CA SER A 258 15.66 -6.25 11.94
C SER A 258 16.38 -5.80 13.22
N GLU A 259 16.17 -4.55 13.65
CA GLU A 259 16.61 -4.04 14.95
C GLU A 259 15.78 -4.59 16.12
N GLY A 260 14.60 -5.14 15.83
CA GLY A 260 13.62 -5.64 16.80
C GLY A 260 12.81 -4.53 17.47
N PHE A 261 11.84 -4.95 18.28
CA PHE A 261 10.87 -4.03 18.94
C PHE A 261 11.48 -3.04 19.94
N ARG A 262 12.77 -3.17 20.28
CA ARG A 262 13.54 -2.25 21.14
C ARG A 262 14.55 -1.42 20.36
N GLY A 263 14.58 -1.55 19.04
CA GLY A 263 15.48 -0.81 18.17
C GLY A 263 15.19 0.69 18.19
N HIS A 264 16.19 1.49 17.82
CA HIS A 264 16.05 2.95 17.74
C HIS A 264 14.97 3.38 16.73
N LEU A 265 14.83 2.65 15.62
CA LEU A 265 13.84 2.94 14.59
C LEU A 265 12.40 2.71 15.08
N ALA A 266 12.16 1.65 15.88
CA ALA A 266 10.85 1.32 16.42
C ALA A 266 10.42 2.26 17.56
N THR A 267 11.38 2.83 18.30
CA THR A 267 11.10 3.67 19.49
C THR A 267 11.10 5.17 19.19
N THR A 268 11.44 5.59 17.97
CA THR A 268 11.52 6.99 17.58
C THR A 268 10.34 7.40 16.70
N GLU A 269 9.40 8.14 17.27
CA GLU A 269 8.16 8.57 16.59
C GLU A 269 8.40 9.39 15.33
N SER A 270 9.42 10.27 15.30
CA SER A 270 9.73 11.11 14.14
C SER A 270 10.15 10.29 12.92
N LEU A 271 10.82 9.15 13.11
CA LEU A 271 11.22 8.25 12.03
C LEU A 271 10.01 7.51 11.44
N PHE A 272 9.06 7.12 12.27
CA PHE A 272 7.80 6.56 11.80
C PHE A 272 7.06 7.53 10.87
N TYR A 273 6.93 8.80 11.26
CA TYR A 273 6.25 9.77 10.36
C TYR A 273 7.12 10.13 9.15
N GLY A 274 8.43 10.27 9.30
CA GLY A 274 9.34 10.68 8.24
C GLY A 274 9.62 9.62 7.18
N LEU A 275 9.80 8.37 7.57
CA LEU A 275 10.22 7.28 6.68
C LEU A 275 9.13 6.26 6.37
N ASP A 276 8.08 6.16 7.18
CA ASP A 276 6.94 5.29 6.93
C ASP A 276 5.75 6.07 6.36
N THR A 277 5.26 7.06 7.11
CA THR A 277 4.01 7.74 6.79
C THR A 277 4.16 8.73 5.64
N TYR A 278 5.19 9.57 5.64
CA TYR A 278 5.37 10.63 4.63
C TYR A 278 5.67 10.09 3.21
N PRO A 279 6.61 9.14 2.99
CA PRO A 279 6.84 8.59 1.65
C PRO A 279 5.60 7.91 1.08
N LEU A 280 4.83 7.21 1.93
CA LEU A 280 3.59 6.59 1.52
C LEU A 280 2.50 7.63 1.19
N PHE A 281 2.44 8.74 1.93
CA PHE A 281 1.56 9.86 1.60
C PHE A 281 1.87 10.43 0.21
N VAL A 282 3.15 10.66 -0.10
CA VAL A 282 3.59 11.14 -1.43
C VAL A 282 3.19 10.14 -2.51
N ALA A 283 3.34 8.84 -2.25
CA ALA A 283 2.98 7.77 -3.18
C ALA A 283 1.50 7.79 -3.58
N ILE A 284 0.59 8.16 -2.66
CA ILE A 284 -0.85 8.16 -2.95
C ILE A 284 -1.39 9.52 -3.40
N VAL A 285 -0.84 10.64 -2.85
CA VAL A 285 -1.36 11.97 -3.18
C VAL A 285 -1.10 12.37 -4.63
N VAL A 286 -0.05 11.83 -5.24
CA VAL A 286 0.28 12.05 -6.66
C VAL A 286 -0.88 11.63 -7.58
N TYR A 287 -1.65 10.61 -7.20
CA TYR A 287 -2.81 10.16 -7.98
C TYR A 287 -4.02 11.09 -7.87
N VAL A 288 -4.09 11.97 -6.88
CA VAL A 288 -5.11 13.04 -6.86
C VAL A 288 -4.88 13.99 -8.03
N LEU A 289 -3.61 14.33 -8.31
CA LEU A 289 -3.22 15.21 -9.41
C LEU A 289 -3.32 14.49 -10.76
N PHE A 290 -2.81 13.26 -10.84
CA PHE A 290 -2.72 12.45 -12.05
C PHE A 290 -3.66 11.24 -11.97
N TRP A 291 -4.97 11.50 -11.81
CA TRP A 291 -5.96 10.44 -11.72
C TRP A 291 -6.07 9.65 -13.03
N PRO A 292 -5.86 8.32 -13.01
CA PRO A 292 -5.81 7.50 -14.24
C PRO A 292 -7.06 7.58 -15.10
N GLY A 293 -8.23 7.76 -14.51
CA GLY A 293 -9.50 7.91 -15.24
C GLY A 293 -9.60 9.15 -16.13
N ARG A 294 -8.73 10.14 -15.95
CA ARG A 294 -8.65 11.28 -16.86
C ARG A 294 -7.95 10.94 -18.18
N PHE A 295 -7.09 9.93 -18.16
CA PHE A 295 -6.24 9.55 -19.29
C PHE A 295 -6.83 8.36 -20.07
N ILE A 296 -7.24 7.33 -19.37
CA ILE A 296 -7.58 6.02 -19.95
C ILE A 296 -9.05 5.96 -20.41
N ASN A 297 -9.98 6.64 -19.72
CA ASN A 297 -11.40 6.60 -20.09
C ASN A 297 -11.75 7.39 -21.37
N GLU A 298 -10.92 8.28 -21.83
CA GLU A 298 -11.19 9.01 -23.09
C GLU A 298 -11.08 8.10 -24.31
N VAL A 299 -10.15 7.16 -24.32
CA VAL A 299 -9.98 6.22 -25.44
C VAL A 299 -11.08 5.19 -25.50
N GLU A 300 -11.51 4.66 -24.37
CA GLU A 300 -12.62 3.71 -24.30
C GLU A 300 -13.95 4.33 -24.82
N ARG A 301 -14.12 5.66 -24.66
CA ARG A 301 -15.26 6.41 -25.22
C ARG A 301 -15.14 6.68 -26.71
N VAL A 302 -13.91 6.86 -27.22
CA VAL A 302 -13.68 7.06 -28.67
C VAL A 302 -13.90 5.75 -29.41
N ASP A 303 -13.30 4.64 -28.96
CA ASP A 303 -13.50 3.31 -29.56
C ASP A 303 -14.98 2.90 -29.54
N THR A 304 -15.72 3.19 -28.45
CA THR A 304 -17.15 2.88 -28.38
C THR A 304 -17.96 3.75 -29.35
N ARG A 305 -17.56 5.00 -29.60
CA ARG A 305 -18.24 5.87 -30.59
C ARG A 305 -17.93 5.47 -32.03
N GLU A 306 -16.73 5.03 -32.32
CA GLU A 306 -16.35 4.55 -33.65
C GLU A 306 -17.03 3.23 -33.99
N THR A 307 -17.16 2.31 -33.02
CA THR A 307 -17.89 1.05 -33.21
C THR A 307 -19.40 1.27 -33.36
N VAL A 308 -19.98 2.26 -32.70
CA VAL A 308 -21.41 2.58 -32.83
C VAL A 308 -21.71 3.35 -34.14
N ASN A 309 -20.77 4.19 -34.61
CA ASN A 309 -20.93 4.93 -35.86
C ASN A 309 -20.49 4.15 -37.11
N GLY A 310 -19.79 3.02 -36.93
CA GLY A 310 -19.24 2.16 -37.99
C GLY A 310 -20.12 0.98 -38.39
N THR A 311 -21.37 0.90 -37.95
CA THR A 311 -22.32 -0.12 -38.44
C THR A 311 -22.76 0.25 -39.86
N PRO A 312 -22.33 -0.46 -40.92
CA PRO A 312 -22.86 -0.21 -42.26
C PRO A 312 -24.33 -0.62 -42.26
N VAL A 313 -25.16 0.33 -42.62
CA VAL A 313 -26.58 0.06 -42.96
C VAL A 313 -26.57 -0.97 -44.07
N ALA A 314 -26.97 -2.20 -43.76
CA ALA A 314 -27.17 -3.21 -44.75
C ALA A 314 -28.24 -2.65 -45.77
N GLU A 315 -27.78 -2.39 -46.98
CA GLU A 315 -28.68 -2.16 -48.14
C GLU A 315 -29.60 -3.37 -48.31
N GLU A 316 -30.83 -3.18 -47.93
CA GLU A 316 -31.95 -4.00 -48.34
C GLU A 316 -32.17 -3.75 -49.83
N LYS A 317 -31.64 -4.65 -50.68
CA LYS A 317 -32.03 -4.74 -52.09
C LYS A 317 -33.10 -5.80 -52.27
N ALA A 318 -34.20 -5.32 -52.78
CA ALA A 318 -35.39 -5.98 -53.27
C ALA A 318 -35.12 -7.25 -54.13
#